data_15e0890f531c544dd48ef49b8b2e0edc
#
_entry.id   15e0890f531c544dd48ef49b8b2e0edc
#
_cell.length_a   1.000
_cell.length_b   1.000
_cell.length_c   1.000
_cell.angle_alpha   90.00
_cell.angle_beta   90.00
_cell.angle_gamma   90.00
#
_symmetry.space_group_name_H-M   'P 1'
#
loop_
_entity.id
_entity.type
_entity.pdbx_description
1 polymer ?
#
loop_
_entity_poly.entity_id
_entity_poly.type
_entity_poly.pdbx_seq_one_letter_code
_entity_poly.pdbx_strand_id
1 'polypeptide(L)'
;MAGRLRLPGFVNAHSHTFQRALRGSAAGGDFWAWRETMLSAAERQTPALVRTEYELTYREMLAAGYTAVGEFHYLGVAEARAAAEAAEAAGITFVLLHVAYARGGLPRFRQASVTEYLEQVEQLRAAGVPIGLAPHSVRACPSDWLDEIGRYSAKHDLPLHAHADEQPKEIEECLAEHGCRPIELLARTGCLTEHTTVVHATHADGAELDLLASTGATICVCPTTEADLGDGLFPLVD
;
A
#
# COMPACT_ATOMS: atom_id res chain seq x y z
N MET A 1 11.93 36.98 22.44
CA MET A 1 11.93 35.49 22.35
C MET A 1 11.10 35.12 21.14
N ALA A 2 11.70 34.53 20.10
CA ALA A 2 10.94 34.02 18.97
C ALA A 2 10.09 32.82 19.46
N GLY A 3 8.76 32.93 19.38
CA GLY A 3 7.85 31.87 19.79
C GLY A 3 8.11 30.62 18.94
N ARG A 4 8.28 29.46 19.58
CA ARG A 4 8.32 28.18 18.90
C ARG A 4 6.89 27.72 18.65
N LEU A 5 6.56 27.47 17.41
CA LEU A 5 5.31 26.78 17.02
C LEU A 5 5.52 25.27 17.10
N ARG A 6 4.61 24.56 17.77
CA ARG A 6 4.61 23.10 17.84
C ARG A 6 3.55 22.58 16.87
N LEU A 7 3.98 21.78 15.89
CA LEU A 7 3.10 21.14 14.93
C LEU A 7 3.09 19.63 15.18
N PRO A 8 1.98 18.91 14.87
CA PRO A 8 2.00 17.45 14.77
C PRO A 8 3.03 17.01 13.73
N GLY A 9 3.64 15.83 13.94
CA GLY A 9 4.49 15.24 12.91
C GLY A 9 3.67 14.80 11.70
N PHE A 10 4.31 14.77 10.53
CA PHE A 10 3.68 14.25 9.33
C PHE A 10 3.53 12.72 9.40
N VAL A 11 2.51 12.21 8.71
CA VAL A 11 2.28 10.78 8.53
C VAL A 11 2.51 10.43 7.07
N ASN A 12 3.40 9.48 6.80
CA ASN A 12 3.51 8.84 5.50
C ASN A 12 2.55 7.64 5.49
N ALA A 13 1.35 7.82 4.96
CA ALA A 13 0.30 6.81 5.01
C ALA A 13 0.54 5.63 4.03
N HIS A 14 1.43 5.79 3.04
CA HIS A 14 1.72 4.78 2.04
C HIS A 14 3.18 4.82 1.61
N SER A 15 3.91 3.74 1.86
CA SER A 15 5.34 3.63 1.56
C SER A 15 5.68 2.24 1.03
N HIS A 16 6.56 2.22 0.03
CA HIS A 16 7.28 1.03 -0.45
C HIS A 16 8.77 1.26 -0.22
N THR A 17 9.22 1.13 1.01
CA THR A 17 10.54 1.61 1.43
C THR A 17 11.71 1.04 0.62
N PHE A 18 11.63 -0.23 0.17
CA PHE A 18 12.68 -0.83 -0.68
C PHE A 18 12.87 -0.09 -2.01
N GLN A 19 11.86 0.65 -2.49
CA GLN A 19 11.95 1.44 -3.72
C GLN A 19 12.75 2.73 -3.54
N ARG A 20 13.07 3.12 -2.30
CA ARG A 20 13.89 4.32 -2.03
C ARG A 20 15.23 4.29 -2.77
N ALA A 21 15.83 3.12 -2.94
CA ALA A 21 17.08 2.93 -3.69
C ALA A 21 16.94 3.21 -5.20
N LEU A 22 15.71 3.25 -5.73
CA LEU A 22 15.44 3.52 -7.15
C LEU A 22 15.34 5.01 -7.47
N ARG A 23 15.42 5.89 -6.47
CA ARG A 23 15.30 7.33 -6.66
C ARG A 23 16.31 7.84 -7.69
N GLY A 24 15.78 8.47 -8.75
CA GLY A 24 16.55 9.00 -9.86
C GLY A 24 17.01 7.99 -10.91
N SER A 25 16.79 6.68 -10.69
CA SER A 25 17.20 5.63 -11.65
C SER A 25 16.16 5.37 -12.75
N ALA A 26 14.92 5.79 -12.56
CA ALA A 26 13.80 5.60 -13.49
C ALA A 26 13.28 6.94 -14.08
N ALA A 27 14.03 8.04 -13.92
CA ALA A 27 13.62 9.34 -14.42
C ALA A 27 13.51 9.33 -15.94
N GLY A 28 12.32 9.64 -16.48
CA GLY A 28 12.04 9.75 -17.92
C GLY A 28 11.65 8.42 -18.59
N GLY A 29 11.42 7.35 -17.83
CA GLY A 29 10.82 6.10 -18.31
C GLY A 29 9.29 6.12 -18.22
N ASP A 30 8.65 5.17 -18.91
CA ASP A 30 7.24 4.90 -18.71
C ASP A 30 7.04 3.97 -17.48
N PHE A 31 5.78 3.80 -17.06
CA PHE A 31 5.38 2.91 -15.97
C PHE A 31 5.96 1.49 -16.10
N TRP A 32 6.03 0.94 -17.30
CA TRP A 32 6.48 -0.43 -17.53
C TRP A 32 7.98 -0.58 -17.33
N ALA A 33 8.79 0.38 -17.81
CA ALA A 33 10.24 0.42 -17.61
C ALA A 33 10.58 0.58 -16.12
N TRP A 34 9.87 1.47 -15.42
CA TRP A 34 9.98 1.61 -13.99
C TRP A 34 9.63 0.30 -13.26
N ARG A 35 8.52 -0.35 -13.65
CA ARG A 35 8.07 -1.61 -13.05
C ARG A 35 9.12 -2.71 -13.13
N GLU A 36 9.76 -2.91 -14.28
CA GLU A 36 10.84 -3.90 -14.45
C GLU A 36 12.04 -3.60 -13.53
N THR A 37 12.42 -2.34 -13.40
CA THR A 37 13.48 -1.90 -12.48
C THR A 37 13.09 -2.19 -11.03
N MET A 38 11.87 -1.90 -10.64
CA MET A 38 11.33 -2.17 -9.32
C MET A 38 11.30 -3.67 -9.00
N LEU A 39 10.82 -4.51 -9.93
CA LEU A 39 10.79 -5.97 -9.77
C LEU A 39 12.22 -6.53 -9.57
N SER A 40 13.19 -6.06 -10.37
CA SER A 40 14.60 -6.45 -10.19
C SER A 40 15.17 -6.02 -8.84
N ALA A 41 14.81 -4.86 -8.32
CA ALA A 41 15.22 -4.43 -6.98
C ALA A 41 14.57 -5.29 -5.89
N ALA A 42 13.28 -5.59 -6.02
CA ALA A 42 12.54 -6.43 -5.08
C ALA A 42 13.11 -7.87 -5.00
N GLU A 43 13.54 -8.44 -6.14
CA GLU A 43 14.10 -9.78 -6.19
C GLU A 43 15.38 -9.92 -5.37
N ARG A 44 16.17 -8.84 -5.27
CA ARG A 44 17.43 -8.80 -4.50
C ARG A 44 17.25 -8.58 -3.00
N GLN A 45 16.05 -8.22 -2.57
CA GLN A 45 15.80 -7.94 -1.15
C GLN A 45 15.92 -9.20 -0.28
N THR A 46 16.60 -9.03 0.84
CA THR A 46 16.76 -10.02 1.91
C THR A 46 16.40 -9.36 3.25
N PRO A 47 16.10 -10.13 4.31
CA PRO A 47 15.83 -9.55 5.63
C PRO A 47 16.95 -8.62 6.13
N ALA A 48 18.20 -8.95 5.85
CA ALA A 48 19.35 -8.13 6.25
C ALA A 48 19.41 -6.79 5.50
N LEU A 49 19.15 -6.79 4.19
CA LEU A 49 19.05 -5.57 3.38
C LEU A 49 17.87 -4.71 3.80
N VAL A 50 16.68 -5.32 3.95
CA VAL A 50 15.48 -4.63 4.43
C VAL A 50 15.78 -3.94 5.76
N ARG A 51 16.36 -4.64 6.73
CA ARG A 51 16.67 -4.05 8.02
C ARG A 51 17.56 -2.80 7.88
N THR A 52 18.62 -2.87 7.08
CA THR A 52 19.56 -1.76 6.95
C THR A 52 18.98 -0.60 6.13
N GLU A 53 18.43 -0.88 4.97
CA GLU A 53 17.90 0.15 4.05
C GLU A 53 16.67 0.85 4.63
N TYR A 54 15.79 0.09 5.32
CA TYR A 54 14.59 0.64 5.92
C TYR A 54 14.90 1.49 7.13
N GLU A 55 15.82 1.08 8.00
CA GLU A 55 16.26 1.91 9.14
C GLU A 55 16.79 3.26 8.65
N LEU A 56 17.64 3.27 7.62
CA LEU A 56 18.17 4.50 7.03
C LEU A 56 17.03 5.38 6.46
N THR A 57 16.10 4.79 5.71
CA THR A 57 14.99 5.51 5.11
C THR A 57 14.03 6.07 6.17
N TYR A 58 13.74 5.31 7.23
CA TYR A 58 12.90 5.80 8.33
C TYR A 58 13.58 6.92 9.12
N ARG A 59 14.89 6.89 9.26
CA ARG A 59 15.64 8.03 9.83
C ARG A 59 15.60 9.27 8.92
N GLU A 60 15.63 9.09 7.59
CA GLU A 60 15.40 10.19 6.64
C GLU A 60 13.99 10.77 6.79
N MET A 61 12.96 9.91 6.93
CA MET A 61 11.58 10.36 7.18
C MET A 61 11.48 11.18 8.46
N LEU A 62 12.05 10.70 9.56
CA LEU A 62 12.08 11.43 10.83
C LEU A 62 12.80 12.79 10.71
N ALA A 63 13.92 12.84 9.98
CA ALA A 63 14.65 14.09 9.73
C ALA A 63 13.84 15.08 8.88
N ALA A 64 12.94 14.57 8.02
CA ALA A 64 12.01 15.38 7.23
C ALA A 64 10.71 15.75 7.98
N GLY A 65 10.55 15.31 9.24
CA GLY A 65 9.39 15.63 10.08
C GLY A 65 8.26 14.61 10.05
N TYR A 66 8.43 13.50 9.37
CA TYR A 66 7.47 12.36 9.46
C TYR A 66 7.70 11.63 10.77
N THR A 67 6.63 11.30 11.46
CA THR A 67 6.66 10.58 12.75
C THR A 67 5.99 9.22 12.70
N ALA A 68 5.28 8.94 11.62
CA ALA A 68 4.62 7.67 11.39
C ALA A 68 4.70 7.24 9.92
N VAL A 69 4.69 5.92 9.68
CA VAL A 69 4.70 5.33 8.34
C VAL A 69 3.78 4.12 8.27
N GLY A 70 2.97 4.06 7.20
CA GLY A 70 2.27 2.87 6.72
C GLY A 70 3.11 2.21 5.62
N GLU A 71 3.70 1.06 5.91
CA GLU A 71 4.60 0.35 5.00
C GLU A 71 3.85 -0.73 4.23
N PHE A 72 3.63 -0.51 2.94
CA PHE A 72 2.94 -1.43 2.03
C PHE A 72 3.91 -2.52 1.55
N HIS A 73 3.90 -3.67 2.23
CA HIS A 73 4.98 -4.64 2.20
C HIS A 73 4.58 -5.98 1.59
N TYR A 74 5.26 -6.40 0.52
CA TYR A 74 5.00 -7.64 -0.22
C TYR A 74 6.24 -8.51 -0.48
N LEU A 75 7.33 -8.31 0.29
CA LEU A 75 8.58 -9.07 0.08
C LEU A 75 8.61 -10.41 0.82
N GLY A 76 7.68 -10.64 1.75
CA GLY A 76 7.58 -11.86 2.55
C GLY A 76 7.61 -11.61 4.06
N VAL A 77 7.30 -12.66 4.85
CA VAL A 77 7.15 -12.58 6.31
C VAL A 77 8.47 -12.27 7.03
N ALA A 78 9.58 -12.82 6.54
CA ALA A 78 10.88 -12.58 7.16
C ALA A 78 11.34 -11.12 6.96
N GLU A 79 11.13 -10.58 5.76
CA GLU A 79 11.39 -9.20 5.42
C GLU A 79 10.43 -8.24 6.15
N ALA A 80 9.16 -8.64 6.33
CA ALA A 80 8.18 -7.88 7.11
C ALA A 80 8.60 -7.69 8.57
N ARG A 81 9.13 -8.74 9.20
CA ARG A 81 9.72 -8.66 10.55
C ARG A 81 10.94 -7.75 10.59
N ALA A 82 11.82 -7.87 9.60
CA ALA A 82 13.00 -7.01 9.50
C ALA A 82 12.62 -5.52 9.32
N ALA A 83 11.52 -5.23 8.60
CA ALA A 83 10.98 -3.88 8.46
C ALA A 83 10.46 -3.32 9.80
N ALA A 84 9.76 -4.13 10.59
CA ALA A 84 9.30 -3.75 11.92
C ALA A 84 10.49 -3.48 12.89
N GLU A 85 11.52 -4.34 12.87
CA GLU A 85 12.74 -4.14 13.64
C GLU A 85 13.50 -2.85 13.22
N ALA A 86 13.51 -2.55 11.91
CA ALA A 86 14.11 -1.33 11.39
C ALA A 86 13.35 -0.08 11.87
N ALA A 87 12.02 -0.14 11.91
CA ALA A 87 11.19 0.96 12.40
C ALA A 87 11.38 1.20 13.90
N GLU A 88 11.47 0.13 14.71
CA GLU A 88 11.78 0.21 16.13
C GLU A 88 13.17 0.84 16.35
N ALA A 89 14.19 0.39 15.62
CA ALA A 89 15.56 0.92 15.71
C ALA A 89 15.65 2.39 15.29
N ALA A 90 14.85 2.82 14.31
CA ALA A 90 14.75 4.21 13.89
C ALA A 90 13.95 5.08 14.89
N GLY A 91 12.99 4.50 15.61
CA GLY A 91 12.09 5.19 16.52
C GLY A 91 10.90 5.87 15.83
N ILE A 92 10.46 5.36 14.66
CA ILE A 92 9.27 5.85 13.95
C ILE A 92 8.04 5.02 14.32
N THR A 93 6.87 5.64 14.43
CA THR A 93 5.61 4.89 14.55
C THR A 93 5.36 4.12 13.25
N PHE A 94 5.04 2.84 13.36
CA PHE A 94 5.01 1.93 12.22
C PHE A 94 3.72 1.12 12.18
N VAL A 95 3.13 1.00 11.00
CA VAL A 95 2.08 0.03 10.70
C VAL A 95 2.51 -0.74 9.44
N LEU A 96 2.62 -2.05 9.56
CA LEU A 96 2.86 -2.93 8.43
C LEU A 96 1.54 -3.15 7.68
N LEU A 97 1.47 -2.74 6.44
CA LEU A 97 0.38 -3.06 5.53
C LEU A 97 0.77 -4.32 4.78
N HIS A 98 0.45 -5.50 5.36
CA HIS A 98 0.85 -6.78 4.77
C HIS A 98 0.04 -7.07 3.51
N VAL A 99 0.74 -7.33 2.41
CA VAL A 99 0.13 -7.33 1.08
C VAL A 99 -0.28 -8.73 0.64
N ALA A 100 -1.53 -8.86 0.18
CA ALA A 100 -2.04 -10.02 -0.52
C ALA A 100 -1.78 -9.93 -2.03
N TYR A 101 -1.23 -11.00 -2.59
CA TYR A 101 -0.96 -11.16 -4.01
C TYR A 101 -1.36 -12.57 -4.46
N ALA A 102 -2.45 -12.73 -5.21
CA ALA A 102 -2.84 -13.99 -5.83
C ALA A 102 -2.23 -14.15 -7.21
N ARG A 103 -2.12 -13.04 -7.96
CA ARG A 103 -1.66 -13.05 -9.37
C ARG A 103 -0.84 -11.79 -9.70
N GLY A 104 -0.03 -11.86 -10.76
CA GLY A 104 0.88 -10.76 -11.13
C GLY A 104 2.16 -10.73 -10.29
N GLY A 105 2.96 -9.68 -10.41
CA GLY A 105 4.20 -9.49 -9.65
C GLY A 105 5.23 -10.64 -9.78
N LEU A 106 6.19 -10.66 -8.86
CA LEU A 106 7.15 -11.77 -8.74
C LEU A 106 6.52 -12.97 -8.03
N PRO A 107 7.00 -14.20 -8.29
CA PRO A 107 6.55 -15.38 -7.54
C PRO A 107 6.65 -15.23 -6.02
N ARG A 108 7.70 -14.57 -5.53
CA ARG A 108 7.91 -14.34 -4.08
C ARG A 108 6.88 -13.42 -3.41
N PHE A 109 6.10 -12.65 -4.19
CA PHE A 109 5.04 -11.79 -3.65
C PHE A 109 3.75 -12.56 -3.37
N ARG A 110 3.57 -13.72 -4.05
CA ARG A 110 2.30 -14.43 -4.10
C ARG A 110 2.14 -15.40 -2.94
N GLN A 111 0.92 -15.49 -2.47
CA GLN A 111 0.46 -16.58 -1.64
C GLN A 111 -0.34 -17.57 -2.51
N ALA A 112 -0.29 -18.85 -2.18
CA ALA A 112 -1.02 -19.89 -2.90
C ALA A 112 -2.54 -19.83 -2.66
N SER A 113 -2.97 -19.21 -1.54
CA SER A 113 -4.37 -19.05 -1.17
C SER A 113 -4.56 -17.84 -0.24
N VAL A 114 -5.79 -17.35 -0.15
CA VAL A 114 -6.16 -16.33 0.84
C VAL A 114 -5.96 -16.85 2.28
N THR A 115 -6.13 -18.15 2.49
CA THR A 115 -5.86 -18.79 3.79
C THR A 115 -4.40 -18.64 4.17
N GLU A 116 -3.47 -18.94 3.26
CA GLU A 116 -2.03 -18.73 3.51
C GLU A 116 -1.71 -17.26 3.84
N TYR A 117 -2.32 -16.33 3.09
CA TYR A 117 -2.15 -14.90 3.38
C TYR A 117 -2.62 -14.54 4.81
N LEU A 118 -3.80 -15.01 5.20
CA LEU A 118 -4.33 -14.75 6.54
C LEU A 118 -3.52 -15.45 7.65
N GLU A 119 -2.95 -16.63 7.38
CA GLU A 119 -2.00 -17.28 8.27
C GLU A 119 -0.72 -16.45 8.47
N GLN A 120 -0.19 -15.83 7.41
CA GLN A 120 0.94 -14.91 7.50
C GLN A 120 0.58 -13.67 8.33
N VAL A 121 -0.62 -13.12 8.17
CA VAL A 121 -1.13 -12.02 9.00
C VAL A 121 -1.14 -12.41 10.47
N GLU A 122 -1.70 -13.57 10.81
CA GLU A 122 -1.73 -14.05 12.21
C GLU A 122 -0.33 -14.31 12.77
N GLN A 123 0.58 -14.83 11.95
CA GLN A 123 1.97 -15.03 12.36
C GLN A 123 2.67 -13.72 12.71
N LEU A 124 2.42 -12.65 11.95
CA LEU A 124 2.98 -11.33 12.19
C LEU A 124 2.33 -10.65 13.41
N ARG A 125 1.01 -10.78 13.56
CA ARG A 125 0.28 -10.31 14.75
C ARG A 125 0.77 -10.97 16.04
N ALA A 126 0.93 -12.29 16.01
CA ALA A 126 1.46 -13.05 17.14
C ALA A 126 2.90 -12.66 17.50
N ALA A 127 3.67 -12.17 16.54
CA ALA A 127 5.00 -11.61 16.76
C ALA A 127 4.98 -10.15 17.29
N GLY A 128 3.80 -9.56 17.49
CA GLY A 128 3.65 -8.20 18.02
C GLY A 128 3.85 -7.09 16.97
N VAL A 129 3.84 -7.42 15.66
CA VAL A 129 3.96 -6.43 14.59
C VAL A 129 2.64 -5.66 14.46
N PRO A 130 2.63 -4.32 14.56
CA PRO A 130 1.45 -3.53 14.25
C PRO A 130 1.10 -3.72 12.77
N ILE A 131 -0.10 -4.22 12.45
CA ILE A 131 -0.43 -4.69 11.11
C ILE A 131 -1.79 -4.18 10.64
N GLY A 132 -1.87 -3.87 9.33
CA GLY A 132 -3.08 -3.73 8.55
C GLY A 132 -3.06 -4.72 7.37
N LEU A 133 -4.22 -4.91 6.76
CA LEU A 133 -4.39 -5.75 5.58
C LEU A 133 -4.21 -4.92 4.32
N ALA A 134 -3.63 -5.53 3.29
CA ALA A 134 -3.44 -4.82 2.04
C ALA A 134 -3.64 -5.76 0.83
N PRO A 135 -4.88 -6.02 0.36
CA PRO A 135 -5.04 -6.54 -0.99
C PRO A 135 -4.38 -5.55 -1.95
N HIS A 136 -3.34 -6.00 -2.68
CA HIS A 136 -2.53 -5.07 -3.47
C HIS A 136 -3.40 -4.17 -4.36
N SER A 137 -4.28 -4.78 -5.11
CA SER A 137 -5.26 -4.13 -6.02
C SER A 137 -6.24 -5.19 -6.53
N VAL A 138 -7.30 -4.78 -7.19
CA VAL A 138 -8.23 -5.69 -7.87
C VAL A 138 -7.57 -6.49 -9.01
N ARG A 139 -6.47 -6.00 -9.56
CA ARG A 139 -5.64 -6.71 -10.53
C ARG A 139 -4.91 -7.92 -9.92
N ALA A 140 -4.49 -7.79 -8.67
CA ALA A 140 -3.67 -8.79 -7.98
C ALA A 140 -4.47 -9.76 -7.13
N CYS A 141 -5.64 -9.35 -6.65
CA CYS A 141 -6.52 -10.15 -5.80
C CYS A 141 -7.86 -10.38 -6.50
N PRO A 142 -8.28 -11.62 -6.74
CA PRO A 142 -9.61 -11.93 -7.27
C PRO A 142 -10.70 -11.62 -6.23
N SER A 143 -11.95 -11.53 -6.67
CA SER A 143 -13.07 -11.08 -5.83
C SER A 143 -13.31 -11.95 -4.59
N ASP A 144 -13.11 -13.27 -4.69
CA ASP A 144 -13.23 -14.20 -3.56
C ASP A 144 -12.18 -13.94 -2.46
N TRP A 145 -10.95 -13.55 -2.84
CA TRP A 145 -9.95 -13.12 -1.88
C TRP A 145 -10.33 -11.79 -1.23
N LEU A 146 -10.83 -10.84 -2.01
CA LEU A 146 -11.30 -9.56 -1.48
C LEU A 146 -12.42 -9.77 -0.47
N ASP A 147 -13.41 -10.63 -0.77
CA ASP A 147 -14.50 -10.99 0.15
C ASP A 147 -13.98 -11.54 1.48
N GLU A 148 -12.97 -12.40 1.43
CA GLU A 148 -12.40 -12.99 2.64
C GLU A 148 -11.57 -11.98 3.45
N ILE A 149 -10.77 -11.16 2.76
CA ILE A 149 -9.96 -10.11 3.39
C ILE A 149 -10.85 -9.03 4.01
N GLY A 150 -11.92 -8.60 3.32
CA GLY A 150 -12.88 -7.64 3.85
C GLY A 150 -13.57 -8.16 5.12
N ARG A 151 -14.05 -9.41 5.09
CA ARG A 151 -14.65 -10.05 6.29
C ARG A 151 -13.66 -10.18 7.45
N TYR A 152 -12.40 -10.51 7.14
CA TYR A 152 -11.36 -10.62 8.17
C TYR A 152 -11.03 -9.26 8.77
N SER A 153 -10.87 -8.21 7.95
CA SER A 153 -10.65 -6.84 8.39
C SER A 153 -11.75 -6.38 9.35
N ALA A 154 -13.00 -6.51 8.95
CA ALA A 154 -14.16 -6.13 9.77
C ALA A 154 -14.24 -6.92 11.10
N LYS A 155 -13.95 -8.24 11.06
CA LYS A 155 -13.97 -9.09 12.25
C LYS A 155 -12.92 -8.72 13.29
N HIS A 156 -11.75 -8.25 12.84
CA HIS A 156 -10.58 -8.01 13.71
C HIS A 156 -10.29 -6.52 13.90
N ASP A 157 -11.13 -5.64 13.36
CA ASP A 157 -10.98 -4.18 13.43
C ASP A 157 -9.60 -3.73 12.93
N LEU A 158 -9.19 -4.23 11.76
CA LEU A 158 -7.89 -3.94 11.17
C LEU A 158 -8.01 -2.96 10.01
N PRO A 159 -7.08 -1.99 9.89
CA PRO A 159 -7.05 -1.12 8.74
C PRO A 159 -6.78 -1.90 7.45
N LEU A 160 -7.38 -1.44 6.35
CA LEU A 160 -7.24 -2.01 5.03
C LEU A 160 -6.73 -0.95 4.04
N HIS A 161 -5.72 -1.28 3.25
CA HIS A 161 -5.22 -0.42 2.19
C HIS A 161 -5.24 -1.18 0.85
N ALA A 162 -5.62 -0.48 -0.23
CA ALA A 162 -5.56 -1.05 -1.58
C ALA A 162 -5.26 0.04 -2.61
N HIS A 163 -4.46 -0.27 -3.63
CA HIS A 163 -4.36 0.57 -4.82
C HIS A 163 -5.64 0.38 -5.65
N ALA A 164 -6.24 1.47 -6.07
CA ALA A 164 -7.37 1.43 -6.99
C ALA A 164 -7.42 2.69 -7.87
N ASP A 165 -7.88 2.52 -9.10
CA ASP A 165 -8.03 3.59 -10.10
C ASP A 165 -6.75 4.39 -10.35
N GLU A 166 -5.59 3.73 -10.24
CA GLU A 166 -4.27 4.31 -10.52
C GLU A 166 -4.07 4.51 -12.03
N GLN A 167 -4.46 3.51 -12.83
CA GLN A 167 -4.24 3.49 -14.26
C GLN A 167 -5.53 3.21 -15.04
N PRO A 168 -5.79 3.88 -16.18
CA PRO A 168 -6.95 3.59 -17.02
C PRO A 168 -7.07 2.11 -17.41
N LYS A 169 -5.94 1.45 -17.66
CA LYS A 169 -5.92 0.02 -17.99
C LYS A 169 -6.44 -0.88 -16.87
N GLU A 170 -6.20 -0.51 -15.61
CA GLU A 170 -6.76 -1.24 -14.46
C GLU A 170 -8.28 -1.20 -14.48
N ILE A 171 -8.85 -0.04 -14.79
CA ILE A 171 -10.30 0.16 -14.88
C ILE A 171 -10.88 -0.67 -16.01
N GLU A 172 -10.25 -0.63 -17.21
CA GLU A 172 -10.68 -1.42 -18.37
C GLU A 172 -10.68 -2.93 -18.05
N GLU A 173 -9.61 -3.43 -17.42
CA GLU A 173 -9.49 -4.84 -17.04
C GLU A 173 -10.53 -5.23 -15.98
N CYS A 174 -10.78 -4.37 -14.97
CA CYS A 174 -11.78 -4.61 -13.93
C CYS A 174 -13.21 -4.62 -14.50
N LEU A 175 -13.54 -3.69 -15.38
CA LEU A 175 -14.82 -3.66 -16.09
C LEU A 175 -15.02 -4.92 -16.93
N ALA A 176 -13.99 -5.38 -17.62
CA ALA A 176 -14.06 -6.59 -18.46
C ALA A 176 -14.23 -7.87 -17.62
N GLU A 177 -13.55 -7.98 -16.47
CA GLU A 177 -13.58 -9.18 -15.62
C GLU A 177 -14.80 -9.20 -14.68
N HIS A 178 -15.16 -8.05 -14.09
CA HIS A 178 -16.13 -7.97 -12.98
C HIS A 178 -17.38 -7.16 -13.30
N GLY A 179 -17.43 -6.45 -14.45
CA GLY A 179 -18.57 -5.60 -14.83
C GLY A 179 -18.75 -4.39 -13.91
N CYS A 180 -17.70 -3.98 -13.20
CA CYS A 180 -17.70 -2.80 -12.35
C CYS A 180 -16.29 -2.21 -12.26
N ARG A 181 -16.20 -0.98 -11.74
CA ARG A 181 -14.93 -0.28 -11.56
C ARG A 181 -14.20 -0.75 -10.28
N PRO A 182 -12.90 -0.47 -10.11
CA PRO A 182 -12.10 -0.97 -8.99
C PRO A 182 -12.65 -0.60 -7.60
N ILE A 183 -12.98 0.65 -7.34
CA ILE A 183 -13.54 1.08 -6.04
C ILE A 183 -14.93 0.49 -5.81
N GLU A 184 -15.76 0.35 -6.86
CA GLU A 184 -17.04 -0.36 -6.76
C GLU A 184 -16.83 -1.84 -6.37
N LEU A 185 -15.80 -2.51 -6.92
CA LEU A 185 -15.49 -3.90 -6.55
C LEU A 185 -15.06 -4.00 -5.08
N LEU A 186 -14.22 -3.08 -4.60
CA LEU A 186 -13.86 -3.01 -3.18
C LEU A 186 -15.11 -2.82 -2.29
N ALA A 187 -16.07 -2.00 -2.71
CA ALA A 187 -17.32 -1.82 -1.98
C ALA A 187 -18.15 -3.11 -1.97
N ARG A 188 -18.32 -3.77 -3.11
CA ARG A 188 -19.11 -5.02 -3.25
C ARG A 188 -18.55 -6.17 -2.42
N THR A 189 -17.24 -6.21 -2.22
CA THR A 189 -16.54 -7.26 -1.47
C THR A 189 -16.32 -6.92 0.01
N GLY A 190 -16.91 -5.82 0.49
CA GLY A 190 -16.77 -5.39 1.89
C GLY A 190 -15.37 -4.88 2.26
N CYS A 191 -14.51 -4.63 1.26
CA CYS A 191 -13.20 -4.03 1.46
C CYS A 191 -13.24 -2.51 1.58
N LEU A 192 -14.37 -1.83 1.30
CA LEU A 192 -14.49 -0.39 1.40
C LEU A 192 -15.31 0.00 2.64
N THR A 193 -14.63 0.48 3.67
CA THR A 193 -15.21 0.88 4.97
C THR A 193 -14.52 2.12 5.50
N GLU A 194 -14.95 2.65 6.62
CA GLU A 194 -14.28 3.76 7.33
C GLU A 194 -12.83 3.45 7.76
N HIS A 195 -12.45 2.17 7.82
CA HIS A 195 -11.09 1.71 8.12
C HIS A 195 -10.25 1.49 6.86
N THR A 196 -10.77 1.83 5.68
CA THR A 196 -10.10 1.62 4.40
C THR A 196 -9.43 2.88 3.91
N THR A 197 -8.20 2.72 3.42
CA THR A 197 -7.50 3.73 2.64
C THR A 197 -7.35 3.24 1.21
N VAL A 198 -7.96 3.95 0.27
CA VAL A 198 -7.76 3.75 -1.16
C VAL A 198 -6.57 4.59 -1.60
N VAL A 199 -5.55 3.93 -2.17
CA VAL A 199 -4.34 4.60 -2.66
C VAL A 199 -4.53 4.98 -4.11
N HIS A 200 -4.13 6.18 -4.45
CA HIS A 200 -4.27 6.90 -5.72
C HIS A 200 -5.68 7.42 -5.96
N ALA A 201 -6.64 6.59 -6.36
CA ALA A 201 -7.96 7.01 -6.83
C ALA A 201 -7.90 8.08 -7.96
N THR A 202 -6.78 8.13 -8.71
CA THR A 202 -6.46 9.18 -9.69
C THR A 202 -7.53 9.32 -10.76
N HIS A 203 -8.14 8.18 -11.16
CA HIS A 203 -9.16 8.10 -12.19
C HIS A 203 -10.55 7.73 -11.64
N ALA A 204 -10.79 7.92 -10.33
CA ALA A 204 -12.10 7.68 -9.74
C ALA A 204 -13.16 8.58 -10.37
N ASP A 205 -14.32 8.03 -10.71
CA ASP A 205 -15.44 8.80 -11.22
C ASP A 205 -16.38 9.28 -10.10
N GLY A 206 -17.41 10.07 -10.46
CA GLY A 206 -18.34 10.63 -9.48
C GLY A 206 -19.06 9.59 -8.63
N ALA A 207 -19.39 8.41 -9.20
CA ALA A 207 -20.07 7.34 -8.45
C ALA A 207 -19.11 6.70 -7.43
N GLU A 208 -17.85 6.52 -7.78
CA GLU A 208 -16.82 6.01 -6.87
C GLU A 208 -16.47 7.02 -5.76
N LEU A 209 -16.43 8.32 -6.08
CA LEU A 209 -16.28 9.38 -5.08
C LEU A 209 -17.45 9.41 -4.09
N ASP A 210 -18.68 9.21 -4.56
CA ASP A 210 -19.85 9.06 -3.69
C ASP A 210 -19.76 7.82 -2.78
N LEU A 211 -19.24 6.69 -3.29
CA LEU A 211 -18.98 5.49 -2.49
C LEU A 211 -17.94 5.77 -1.39
N LEU A 212 -16.82 6.39 -1.73
CA LEU A 212 -15.79 6.78 -0.77
C LEU A 212 -16.35 7.70 0.33
N ALA A 213 -17.12 8.71 -0.06
CA ALA A 213 -17.73 9.64 0.89
C ALA A 213 -18.77 8.95 1.79
N SER A 214 -19.61 8.07 1.23
CA SER A 214 -20.67 7.39 2.00
C SER A 214 -20.14 6.34 2.97
N THR A 215 -19.00 5.72 2.67
CA THR A 215 -18.36 4.72 3.54
C THR A 215 -17.42 5.33 4.57
N GLY A 216 -17.02 6.59 4.40
CA GLY A 216 -16.02 7.24 5.23
C GLY A 216 -14.58 6.78 4.94
N ALA A 217 -14.38 6.09 3.82
CA ALA A 217 -13.05 5.65 3.40
C ALA A 217 -12.12 6.84 3.13
N THR A 218 -10.84 6.66 3.39
CA THR A 218 -9.82 7.69 3.18
C THR A 218 -9.15 7.49 1.81
N ILE A 219 -8.78 8.58 1.15
CA ILE A 219 -7.96 8.57 -0.06
C ILE A 219 -6.53 8.95 0.31
N CYS A 220 -5.55 8.15 -0.14
CA CYS A 220 -4.12 8.46 -0.04
C CYS A 220 -3.57 8.83 -1.42
N VAL A 221 -3.47 10.11 -1.72
CA VAL A 221 -2.85 10.59 -2.94
C VAL A 221 -1.33 10.55 -2.84
N CYS A 222 -0.65 10.19 -3.93
CA CYS A 222 0.79 10.09 -4.04
C CYS A 222 1.32 11.01 -5.16
N PRO A 223 1.21 12.35 -5.01
CA PRO A 223 1.33 13.29 -6.13
C PRO A 223 2.70 13.26 -6.82
N THR A 224 3.78 12.94 -6.12
CA THR A 224 5.10 12.80 -6.74
C THR A 224 5.22 11.51 -7.55
N THR A 225 4.67 10.40 -7.06
CA THR A 225 4.62 9.11 -7.76
C THR A 225 3.76 9.22 -9.01
N GLU A 226 2.55 9.77 -8.86
CA GLU A 226 1.59 9.97 -9.95
C GLU A 226 2.16 10.86 -11.06
N ALA A 227 2.89 11.92 -10.69
CA ALA A 227 3.58 12.78 -11.64
C ALA A 227 4.76 12.08 -12.33
N ASP A 228 5.59 11.34 -11.59
CA ASP A 228 6.77 10.65 -12.12
C ASP A 228 6.39 9.47 -13.03
N LEU A 229 5.29 8.78 -12.78
CA LEU A 229 4.80 7.65 -13.55
C LEU A 229 3.81 8.06 -14.66
N GLY A 230 3.38 9.33 -14.68
CA GLY A 230 2.41 9.83 -15.65
C GLY A 230 0.99 9.31 -15.44
N ASP A 231 0.64 8.95 -14.19
CA ASP A 231 -0.66 8.40 -13.82
C ASP A 231 -1.79 9.42 -13.97
N GLY A 232 -1.48 10.70 -13.81
CA GLY A 232 -2.45 11.80 -13.82
C GLY A 232 -2.43 12.58 -12.51
N LEU A 233 -3.48 13.35 -12.28
CA LEU A 233 -3.68 14.11 -11.04
C LEU A 233 -5.05 13.79 -10.47
N PHE A 234 -5.09 13.47 -9.19
CA PHE A 234 -6.37 13.31 -8.47
C PHE A 234 -7.13 14.66 -8.45
N PRO A 235 -8.45 14.68 -8.77
CA PRO A 235 -9.26 15.91 -8.81
C PRO A 235 -9.59 16.39 -7.39
N LEU A 236 -8.65 17.11 -6.74
CA LEU A 236 -8.81 17.60 -5.36
C LEU A 236 -9.83 18.74 -5.19
N VAL A 237 -10.33 19.33 -6.27
CA VAL A 237 -11.05 20.63 -6.23
C VAL A 237 -12.46 20.55 -6.84
N ASP A 238 -12.88 19.40 -7.35
CA ASP A 238 -14.21 19.17 -7.90
C ASP A 238 -15.09 18.46 -6.86
#